data_c8e3b2d6f619dcd719652ceb4639e719
#
_entry.id   c8e3b2d6f619dcd719652ceb4639e719
#
_cell.length_a   1.000
_cell.length_b   1.000
_cell.length_c   1.000
_cell.angle_alpha   90.00
_cell.angle_beta   90.00
_cell.angle_gamma   90.00
#
_symmetry.space_group_name_H-M   'P 1'
#
loop_
_entity.id
_entity.type
_entity.pdbx_description
1 polymer ?
#
loop_
_entity_poly.entity_id
_entity_poly.type
_entity_poly.pdbx_seq_one_letter_code
_entity_poly.pdbx_strand_id
1 'polypeptide(L)'
;MKTPHIQVNVKWSLIFLILVFYLSHDLYSQSKQESDDGYSRNSISCFYLGFPDEAMSGRIARKVSLATLSYERFFDNNLDNKILLSPYSRGDIDGSGASLIKNLLEKERIAHKIVSGMYKREPDGTLSPDLIHERGRYNATDADLLKAKSVKRGENELADFGDSLINRSYIMVVDFKNVKNAREYSSNAKGWSATIKGYLYRIQFTPEIRKIVNDSWIYEDDSAEERERKRKLFDNIYFSLQYITEYETNITEFMTGELSRYYTEDDLLDKLVSTGFGTALGGFGVTYEEFLVKASIFRTNPIRSKIGRKEGVQLDDLYYVYEYLLDEKSGKIEKKLKGTIRATNKIGRNDKITDGNSPTTKFYQTYGRVLKPGYSLVYMGNFGGDFKLGYESGNVGGLFLRMDARISEVF
;
A
#
# COMPACT_ATOMS: atom_id res chain seq x y z
N MET A 1 50.29 -7.68 16.44
CA MET A 1 49.41 -7.17 15.36
C MET A 1 48.33 -6.32 15.99
N LYS A 2 48.32 -5.01 15.75
CA LYS A 2 47.35 -4.07 16.31
C LYS A 2 46.21 -3.94 15.31
N THR A 3 44.98 -4.28 15.74
CA THR A 3 43.76 -4.06 14.97
C THR A 3 43.43 -2.54 14.92
N PRO A 4 43.14 -1.98 13.75
CA PRO A 4 42.76 -0.59 13.67
C PRO A 4 41.30 -0.40 14.18
N HIS A 5 41.17 0.44 15.19
CA HIS A 5 39.86 0.94 15.62
C HIS A 5 39.36 1.99 14.58
N ILE A 6 38.33 1.64 13.81
CA ILE A 6 37.63 2.61 12.97
C ILE A 6 36.68 3.40 13.89
N GLN A 7 37.07 4.60 14.27
CA GLN A 7 36.14 5.56 14.90
C GLN A 7 35.22 6.12 13.80
N VAL A 8 34.01 5.61 13.75
CA VAL A 8 32.95 6.19 12.91
C VAL A 8 32.49 7.49 13.58
N ASN A 9 32.67 8.60 12.87
CA ASN A 9 32.38 9.94 13.39
C ASN A 9 30.85 10.18 13.31
N VAL A 10 30.13 9.79 14.37
CA VAL A 10 28.66 9.82 14.50
C VAL A 10 28.05 11.20 14.18
N LYS A 11 28.82 12.28 14.34
CA LYS A 11 28.35 13.65 14.03
C LYS A 11 28.09 13.89 12.54
N TRP A 12 28.91 13.32 11.65
CA TRP A 12 28.73 13.49 10.20
C TRP A 12 27.60 12.67 9.63
N SER A 13 27.35 11.48 10.19
CA SER A 13 26.20 10.65 9.82
C SER A 13 24.87 11.31 10.19
N LEU A 14 24.81 12.00 11.32
CA LEU A 14 23.62 12.73 11.75
C LEU A 14 23.32 13.95 10.87
N ILE A 15 24.36 14.67 10.47
CA ILE A 15 24.25 15.85 9.58
C ILE A 15 23.82 15.42 8.17
N PHE A 16 24.33 14.31 7.66
CA PHE A 16 23.94 13.78 6.36
C PHE A 16 22.46 13.31 6.36
N LEU A 17 22.02 12.66 7.44
CA LEU A 17 20.62 12.25 7.63
C LEU A 17 19.68 13.46 7.65
N ILE A 18 20.07 14.56 8.31
CA ILE A 18 19.28 15.79 8.38
C ILE A 18 19.25 16.49 7.01
N LEU A 19 20.35 16.46 6.24
CA LEU A 19 20.41 17.09 4.92
C LEU A 19 19.58 16.36 3.86
N VAL A 20 19.57 15.01 3.90
CA VAL A 20 18.68 14.20 3.05
C VAL A 20 17.21 14.44 3.38
N PHE A 21 16.88 14.67 4.66
CA PHE A 21 15.52 15.03 5.09
C PHE A 21 15.08 16.41 4.57
N TYR A 22 15.99 17.38 4.48
CA TYR A 22 15.68 18.72 3.95
C TYR A 22 15.54 18.75 2.42
N LEU A 23 16.35 17.98 1.69
CA LEU A 23 16.31 17.95 0.21
C LEU A 23 15.11 17.19 -0.36
N SER A 24 14.51 16.27 0.38
CA SER A 24 13.28 15.60 -0.04
C SER A 24 12.00 16.44 0.18
N HIS A 25 12.07 17.53 0.92
CA HIS A 25 10.90 18.38 1.22
C HIS A 25 10.54 19.40 0.13
N ASP A 26 11.45 19.76 -0.76
CA ASP A 26 11.20 20.84 -1.72
C ASP A 26 10.58 20.40 -3.06
N LEU A 27 10.38 19.09 -3.28
CA LEU A 27 9.85 18.56 -4.56
C LEU A 27 8.33 18.29 -4.57
N TYR A 28 7.60 18.57 -3.48
CA TYR A 28 6.16 18.26 -3.38
C TYR A 28 5.29 19.50 -3.14
N SER A 29 5.32 20.43 -4.05
CA SER A 29 4.37 21.54 -4.02
C SER A 29 3.64 21.70 -5.33
N GLN A 30 2.59 20.90 -5.51
CA GLN A 30 1.38 21.25 -6.30
C GLN A 30 0.37 20.09 -6.17
N SER A 31 -0.48 20.11 -5.16
CA SER A 31 -1.73 19.37 -5.21
C SER A 31 -2.90 20.29 -4.85
N LYS A 32 -3.90 20.26 -5.73
CA LYS A 32 -5.22 20.85 -5.55
C LYS A 32 -5.71 20.64 -4.12
N GLN A 33 -6.29 21.69 -3.56
CA GLN A 33 -7.11 21.67 -2.37
C GLN A 33 -8.28 20.69 -2.56
N GLU A 34 -8.06 19.42 -2.23
CA GLU A 34 -9.16 18.49 -2.00
C GLU A 34 -9.70 18.77 -0.60
N SER A 35 -10.98 19.03 -0.52
CA SER A 35 -11.75 19.11 0.72
C SER A 35 -11.44 17.91 1.60
N ASP A 36 -11.42 18.13 2.91
CA ASP A 36 -11.15 17.15 4.00
C ASP A 36 -12.25 16.06 4.09
N ASP A 37 -12.59 15.46 2.96
CA ASP A 37 -13.72 14.57 2.79
C ASP A 37 -13.30 13.10 2.85
N GLY A 38 -12.85 12.68 4.03
CA GLY A 38 -12.78 11.28 4.38
C GLY A 38 -11.73 10.45 3.62
N TYR A 39 -11.15 9.49 4.31
CA TYR A 39 -10.28 8.47 3.71
C TYR A 39 -11.07 7.58 2.75
N SER A 40 -10.63 7.50 1.51
CA SER A 40 -11.13 6.55 0.52
C SER A 40 -10.11 5.43 0.31
N ARG A 41 -10.53 4.19 0.59
CA ARG A 41 -9.67 3.02 0.46
C ARG A 41 -9.43 2.70 -1.02
N ASN A 42 -8.17 2.72 -1.41
CA ASN A 42 -7.74 2.36 -2.76
C ASN A 42 -7.81 0.83 -2.96
N SER A 43 -7.80 0.37 -4.21
CA SER A 43 -7.62 -1.04 -4.51
C SER A 43 -6.23 -1.29 -5.12
N ILE A 44 -5.68 -2.48 -4.91
CA ILE A 44 -4.38 -2.86 -5.41
C ILE A 44 -4.37 -4.30 -5.92
N SER A 45 -3.57 -4.54 -6.95
CA SER A 45 -3.19 -5.87 -7.42
C SER A 45 -1.68 -5.95 -7.41
N CYS A 46 -1.12 -7.01 -6.83
CA CYS A 46 0.33 -7.17 -6.72
C CYS A 46 0.79 -8.35 -7.56
N PHE A 47 1.87 -8.11 -8.33
CA PHE A 47 2.47 -9.10 -9.21
C PHE A 47 3.96 -9.23 -8.93
N TYR A 48 4.46 -10.44 -9.06
CA TYR A 48 5.89 -10.75 -9.16
C TYR A 48 6.33 -10.67 -10.62
N LEU A 49 7.44 -9.98 -10.89
CA LEU A 49 8.10 -10.00 -12.20
C LEU A 49 9.12 -11.13 -12.24
N GLY A 50 8.80 -12.22 -12.92
CA GLY A 50 9.67 -13.38 -13.05
C GLY A 50 10.48 -13.35 -14.35
N PHE A 51 11.72 -13.85 -14.28
CA PHE A 51 12.62 -14.01 -15.42
C PHE A 51 12.90 -15.50 -15.63
N PRO A 52 12.45 -16.10 -16.75
CA PRO A 52 12.56 -17.55 -16.96
C PRO A 52 13.99 -18.09 -16.95
N ASP A 53 14.96 -17.27 -17.30
CA ASP A 53 16.39 -17.58 -17.36
C ASP A 53 17.12 -17.47 -16.01
N GLU A 54 16.45 -16.92 -14.98
CA GLU A 54 17.05 -16.81 -13.65
C GLU A 54 16.73 -18.00 -12.74
N ALA A 55 17.76 -18.60 -12.16
CA ALA A 55 17.64 -19.82 -11.34
C ALA A 55 16.68 -19.69 -10.15
N MET A 56 16.59 -18.50 -9.53
CA MET A 56 15.71 -18.24 -8.37
C MET A 56 14.28 -17.89 -8.77
N SER A 57 14.05 -17.48 -10.02
CA SER A 57 12.74 -16.98 -10.48
C SER A 57 11.63 -17.99 -10.28
N GLY A 58 11.83 -19.26 -10.67
CA GLY A 58 10.84 -20.31 -10.50
C GLY A 58 10.54 -20.65 -9.02
N ARG A 59 11.54 -20.52 -8.14
CA ARG A 59 11.35 -20.73 -6.69
C ARG A 59 10.53 -19.62 -6.10
N ILE A 60 10.85 -18.35 -6.41
CA ILE A 60 10.12 -17.16 -5.95
C ILE A 60 8.69 -17.21 -6.48
N ALA A 61 8.48 -17.51 -7.78
CA ALA A 61 7.16 -17.62 -8.37
C ALA A 61 6.26 -18.63 -7.64
N ARG A 62 6.81 -19.78 -7.27
CA ARG A 62 6.08 -20.79 -6.47
C ARG A 62 5.67 -20.25 -5.11
N LYS A 63 6.56 -19.50 -4.43
CA LYS A 63 6.27 -18.88 -3.13
C LYS A 63 5.21 -17.80 -3.24
N VAL A 64 5.26 -16.96 -4.28
CA VAL A 64 4.24 -15.94 -4.57
C VAL A 64 2.87 -16.57 -4.84
N SER A 65 2.80 -17.69 -5.58
CA SER A 65 1.53 -18.38 -5.85
C SER A 65 0.86 -18.91 -4.58
N LEU A 66 1.64 -19.30 -3.58
CA LEU A 66 1.15 -19.85 -2.31
C LEU A 66 0.97 -18.76 -1.24
N ALA A 67 1.56 -17.59 -1.42
CA ALA A 67 1.55 -16.52 -0.43
C ALA A 67 0.16 -15.89 -0.30
N THR A 68 -0.30 -15.80 0.94
CA THR A 68 -1.41 -14.93 1.31
C THR A 68 -0.84 -13.54 1.58
N LEU A 69 -0.90 -12.67 0.57
CA LEU A 69 -0.48 -11.28 0.71
C LEU A 69 -1.61 -10.51 1.40
N SER A 70 -1.32 -9.90 2.54
CA SER A 70 -2.29 -9.07 3.26
C SER A 70 -2.12 -7.62 2.85
N TYR A 71 -3.22 -7.01 2.43
CA TYR A 71 -3.28 -5.61 2.00
C TYR A 71 -4.25 -4.82 2.89
N GLU A 72 -3.97 -4.76 4.20
CA GLU A 72 -4.89 -4.24 5.22
C GLU A 72 -5.48 -2.86 4.91
N ARG A 73 -4.75 -2.04 4.15
CA ARG A 73 -5.16 -0.67 3.76
C ARG A 73 -5.74 -0.56 2.36
N PHE A 74 -5.81 -1.67 1.62
CA PHE A 74 -6.26 -1.70 0.24
C PHE A 74 -7.35 -2.77 0.05
N PHE A 75 -8.20 -2.57 -0.95
CA PHE A 75 -8.99 -3.67 -1.46
C PHE A 75 -8.12 -4.53 -2.36
N ASP A 76 -8.06 -5.82 -2.10
CA ASP A 76 -7.44 -6.78 -3.02
C ASP A 76 -8.40 -7.06 -4.19
N ASN A 77 -7.90 -6.99 -5.41
CA ASN A 77 -8.71 -7.29 -6.59
C ASN A 77 -8.77 -8.79 -6.92
N ASN A 78 -8.23 -9.66 -6.07
CA ASN A 78 -8.35 -11.13 -6.11
C ASN A 78 -8.06 -11.75 -7.48
N LEU A 79 -6.99 -11.31 -8.16
CA LEU A 79 -6.54 -11.97 -9.37
C LEU A 79 -5.82 -13.28 -9.02
N ASP A 80 -6.25 -14.37 -9.64
CA ASP A 80 -5.69 -15.72 -9.39
C ASP A 80 -4.21 -15.80 -9.77
N ASN A 81 -3.82 -15.18 -10.88
CA ASN A 81 -2.42 -15.12 -11.31
C ASN A 81 -1.73 -13.87 -10.80
N LYS A 82 -0.73 -14.07 -9.94
CA LYS A 82 0.13 -13.00 -9.37
C LYS A 82 1.53 -12.97 -9.99
N ILE A 83 1.74 -13.69 -11.09
CA ILE A 83 3.06 -13.83 -11.73
C ILE A 83 3.00 -13.25 -13.14
N LEU A 84 3.93 -12.36 -13.43
CA LEU A 84 4.20 -11.82 -14.75
C LEU A 84 5.56 -12.35 -15.22
N LEU A 85 5.58 -13.16 -16.26
CA LEU A 85 6.84 -13.62 -16.85
C LEU A 85 7.32 -12.57 -17.85
N SER A 86 8.51 -12.03 -17.59
CA SER A 86 9.14 -11.03 -18.45
C SER A 86 9.60 -11.68 -19.75
N PRO A 87 9.20 -11.15 -20.92
CA PRO A 87 9.79 -11.52 -22.20
C PRO A 87 11.10 -10.75 -22.48
N TYR A 88 11.45 -9.81 -21.60
CA TYR A 88 12.64 -8.95 -21.72
C TYR A 88 13.77 -9.49 -20.87
N SER A 89 15.01 -9.18 -21.24
CA SER A 89 16.17 -9.48 -20.41
C SER A 89 16.22 -8.61 -19.14
N ARG A 90 17.01 -9.05 -18.15
CA ARG A 90 17.26 -8.25 -16.93
C ARG A 90 17.83 -6.87 -17.26
N GLY A 91 18.78 -6.82 -18.20
CA GLY A 91 19.42 -5.56 -18.61
C GLY A 91 18.44 -4.57 -19.23
N ASP A 92 17.45 -5.04 -20.01
CA ASP A 92 16.41 -4.18 -20.58
C ASP A 92 15.55 -3.58 -19.49
N ILE A 93 15.15 -4.39 -18.51
CA ILE A 93 14.33 -3.93 -17.37
C ILE A 93 15.12 -2.95 -16.49
N ASP A 94 16.40 -3.17 -16.25
CA ASP A 94 17.22 -2.23 -15.47
C ASP A 94 17.36 -0.87 -16.18
N GLY A 95 17.35 -0.84 -17.51
CA GLY A 95 17.43 0.40 -18.30
C GLY A 95 16.10 1.12 -18.55
N SER A 96 15.01 0.38 -18.75
CA SER A 96 13.72 0.93 -19.18
C SER A 96 12.51 0.24 -18.55
N GLY A 97 12.67 -0.30 -17.35
CA GLY A 97 11.70 -1.18 -16.69
C GLY A 97 10.28 -0.63 -16.60
N ALA A 98 10.13 0.64 -16.23
CA ALA A 98 8.81 1.24 -16.10
C ALA A 98 7.96 1.15 -17.39
N SER A 99 8.58 1.43 -18.56
CA SER A 99 7.90 1.36 -19.86
C SER A 99 7.67 -0.07 -20.34
N LEU A 100 8.67 -0.94 -20.16
CA LEU A 100 8.60 -2.33 -20.60
C LEU A 100 7.58 -3.13 -19.78
N ILE A 101 7.54 -2.91 -18.47
CA ILE A 101 6.55 -3.53 -17.57
C ILE A 101 5.14 -3.02 -17.90
N LYS A 102 4.98 -1.71 -18.19
CA LYS A 102 3.70 -1.17 -18.65
C LYS A 102 3.23 -1.91 -19.90
N ASN A 103 4.08 -2.05 -20.91
CA ASN A 103 3.75 -2.76 -22.14
C ASN A 103 3.37 -4.22 -21.88
N LEU A 104 4.07 -4.90 -20.94
CA LEU A 104 3.73 -6.25 -20.54
C LEU A 104 2.35 -6.33 -19.88
N LEU A 105 2.06 -5.44 -18.92
CA LEU A 105 0.75 -5.36 -18.26
C LEU A 105 -0.40 -5.11 -19.24
N GLU A 106 -0.17 -4.24 -20.22
CA GLU A 106 -1.15 -3.91 -21.27
C GLU A 106 -1.35 -5.09 -22.24
N LYS A 107 -0.27 -5.76 -22.67
CA LYS A 107 -0.32 -6.97 -23.49
C LYS A 107 -1.07 -8.10 -22.79
N GLU A 108 -0.82 -8.32 -21.52
CA GLU A 108 -1.51 -9.31 -20.67
C GLU A 108 -2.92 -8.87 -20.28
N ARG A 109 -3.34 -7.68 -20.66
CA ARG A 109 -4.65 -7.08 -20.38
C ARG A 109 -4.99 -7.08 -18.88
N ILE A 110 -4.00 -6.80 -18.03
CA ILE A 110 -4.18 -6.88 -16.57
C ILE A 110 -5.25 -5.89 -16.09
N ALA A 111 -5.25 -4.64 -16.58
CA ALA A 111 -6.28 -3.67 -16.23
C ALA A 111 -7.70 -4.15 -16.62
N HIS A 112 -7.84 -4.78 -17.78
CA HIS A 112 -9.12 -5.35 -18.22
C HIS A 112 -9.58 -6.48 -17.28
N LYS A 113 -8.69 -7.38 -16.85
CA LYS A 113 -8.99 -8.45 -15.89
C LYS A 113 -9.45 -7.88 -14.54
N ILE A 114 -8.78 -6.83 -14.05
CA ILE A 114 -9.14 -6.15 -12.81
C ILE A 114 -10.53 -5.51 -12.92
N VAL A 115 -10.79 -4.74 -13.96
CA VAL A 115 -12.09 -4.07 -14.15
C VAL A 115 -13.21 -5.09 -14.35
N SER A 116 -12.96 -6.18 -15.12
CA SER A 116 -13.90 -7.30 -15.24
C SER A 116 -14.24 -7.92 -13.89
N GLY A 117 -13.24 -8.14 -13.04
CA GLY A 117 -13.45 -8.66 -11.68
C GLY A 117 -14.24 -7.70 -10.78
N MET A 118 -14.01 -6.38 -10.92
CA MET A 118 -14.77 -5.37 -10.18
C MET A 118 -16.26 -5.37 -10.54
N TYR A 119 -16.57 -5.58 -11.81
CA TYR A 119 -17.95 -5.72 -12.30
C TYR A 119 -18.44 -7.18 -12.21
N LYS A 120 -17.73 -8.08 -11.52
CA LYS A 120 -18.09 -9.51 -11.43
C LYS A 120 -18.58 -10.09 -12.77
N ARG A 121 -17.80 -9.82 -13.83
CA ARG A 121 -18.18 -10.19 -15.19
C ARG A 121 -18.30 -11.69 -15.33
N GLU A 122 -19.47 -12.15 -15.72
CA GLU A 122 -19.76 -13.57 -15.99
C GLU A 122 -19.28 -14.02 -17.38
N PRO A 123 -19.15 -15.34 -17.63
CA PRO A 123 -18.70 -15.85 -18.94
C PRO A 123 -19.61 -15.48 -20.11
N ASP A 124 -20.88 -15.22 -19.88
CA ASP A 124 -21.86 -14.77 -20.89
C ASP A 124 -21.73 -13.27 -21.19
N GLY A 125 -20.88 -12.54 -20.48
CA GLY A 125 -20.64 -11.12 -20.61
C GLY A 125 -21.47 -10.24 -19.68
N THR A 126 -22.38 -10.82 -18.91
CA THR A 126 -23.19 -10.07 -17.93
C THR A 126 -22.30 -9.42 -16.86
N LEU A 127 -22.61 -8.17 -16.49
CA LEU A 127 -21.94 -7.39 -15.49
C LEU A 127 -22.80 -7.24 -14.24
N SER A 128 -22.22 -7.28 -13.06
CA SER A 128 -22.85 -6.93 -11.79
C SER A 128 -22.14 -5.75 -11.13
N PRO A 129 -22.86 -4.73 -10.64
CA PRO A 129 -22.28 -3.60 -9.95
C PRO A 129 -22.05 -3.88 -8.45
N ASP A 130 -22.44 -5.04 -7.93
CA ASP A 130 -22.52 -5.32 -6.49
C ASP A 130 -21.22 -5.03 -5.75
N LEU A 131 -20.08 -5.50 -6.29
CA LEU A 131 -18.77 -5.29 -5.66
C LEU A 131 -18.37 -3.82 -5.68
N ILE A 132 -18.69 -3.11 -6.77
CA ILE A 132 -18.42 -1.67 -6.89
C ILE A 132 -19.29 -0.90 -5.89
N HIS A 133 -20.57 -1.24 -5.76
CA HIS A 133 -21.47 -0.64 -4.78
C HIS A 133 -21.03 -0.94 -3.34
N GLU A 134 -20.63 -2.18 -3.04
CA GLU A 134 -20.12 -2.57 -1.72
C GLU A 134 -18.89 -1.74 -1.34
N ARG A 135 -17.91 -1.65 -2.25
CA ARG A 135 -16.70 -0.84 -2.06
C ARG A 135 -16.97 0.65 -1.99
N GLY A 136 -17.94 1.14 -2.78
CA GLY A 136 -18.42 2.51 -2.73
C GLY A 136 -19.03 2.86 -1.37
N ARG A 137 -19.92 2.02 -0.85
CA ARG A 137 -20.49 2.17 0.51
C ARG A 137 -19.41 2.14 1.58
N TYR A 138 -18.41 1.29 1.43
CA TYR A 138 -17.28 1.21 2.36
C TYR A 138 -16.49 2.51 2.38
N ASN A 139 -16.34 3.18 1.23
CA ASN A 139 -15.60 4.42 1.09
C ASN A 139 -16.42 5.67 1.46
N ALA A 140 -17.74 5.59 1.44
CA ALA A 140 -18.63 6.70 1.75
C ALA A 140 -18.39 7.24 3.17
N THR A 141 -18.43 8.58 3.30
CA THR A 141 -18.42 9.25 4.60
C THR A 141 -19.80 9.23 5.26
N ASP A 142 -19.87 9.56 6.56
CA ASP A 142 -21.16 9.70 7.26
C ASP A 142 -22.05 10.76 6.57
N ALA A 143 -21.46 11.82 6.02
CA ALA A 143 -22.18 12.86 5.30
C ALA A 143 -22.75 12.33 3.99
N ASP A 144 -21.98 11.53 3.23
CA ASP A 144 -22.43 10.91 1.99
C ASP A 144 -23.58 9.92 2.24
N LEU A 145 -23.47 9.11 3.30
CA LEU A 145 -24.51 8.17 3.69
C LEU A 145 -25.82 8.89 4.12
N LEU A 146 -25.70 10.01 4.84
CA LEU A 146 -26.85 10.83 5.22
C LEU A 146 -27.50 11.48 3.99
N LYS A 147 -26.67 12.01 3.07
CA LYS A 147 -27.13 12.58 1.81
C LYS A 147 -27.83 11.53 0.94
N ALA A 148 -27.24 10.35 0.81
CA ALA A 148 -27.83 9.23 0.07
C ALA A 148 -29.18 8.80 0.65
N LYS A 149 -29.35 8.80 1.98
CA LYS A 149 -30.65 8.52 2.64
C LYS A 149 -31.72 9.62 2.39
N SER A 150 -31.28 10.86 2.13
CA SER A 150 -32.19 12.00 1.94
C SER A 150 -32.65 12.19 0.49
N VAL A 151 -32.04 11.55 -0.49
CA VAL A 151 -32.28 11.73 -1.92
C VAL A 151 -32.88 10.46 -2.52
N LYS A 152 -33.90 10.57 -3.39
CA LYS A 152 -34.49 9.42 -4.12
C LYS A 152 -33.52 8.64 -5.00
N ARG A 153 -32.31 9.19 -5.28
CA ARG A 153 -31.22 8.59 -6.04
C ARG A 153 -30.06 8.06 -5.18
N GLY A 154 -30.27 7.89 -3.88
CA GLY A 154 -29.20 7.62 -2.91
C GLY A 154 -28.30 6.41 -3.25
N GLU A 155 -28.85 5.34 -3.82
CA GLU A 155 -28.04 4.19 -4.24
C GLU A 155 -27.15 4.51 -5.45
N ASN A 156 -27.63 5.35 -6.39
CA ASN A 156 -26.82 5.76 -7.54
C ASN A 156 -25.69 6.72 -7.16
N GLU A 157 -25.89 7.60 -6.16
CA GLU A 157 -24.79 8.43 -5.63
C GLU A 157 -23.68 7.56 -5.01
N LEU A 158 -24.05 6.50 -4.29
CA LEU A 158 -23.07 5.56 -3.74
C LEU A 158 -22.36 4.75 -4.83
N ALA A 159 -23.02 4.51 -5.98
CA ALA A 159 -22.38 3.91 -7.16
C ALA A 159 -21.31 4.82 -7.79
N ASP A 160 -21.54 6.13 -7.81
CA ASP A 160 -20.56 7.11 -8.31
C ASP A 160 -19.25 7.06 -7.50
N PHE A 161 -19.33 6.81 -6.18
CA PHE A 161 -18.15 6.55 -5.35
C PHE A 161 -17.44 5.24 -5.74
N GLY A 162 -18.20 4.22 -6.12
CA GLY A 162 -17.67 2.94 -6.58
C GLY A 162 -16.92 3.09 -7.90
N ASP A 163 -17.45 3.84 -8.87
CA ASP A 163 -16.78 4.14 -10.13
C ASP A 163 -15.48 4.92 -9.93
N SER A 164 -15.45 5.84 -8.97
CA SER A 164 -14.23 6.55 -8.60
C SER A 164 -13.14 5.61 -8.09
N LEU A 165 -13.52 4.44 -7.51
CA LEU A 165 -12.59 3.43 -7.04
C LEU A 165 -11.80 2.79 -8.19
N ILE A 166 -12.35 2.69 -9.40
CA ILE A 166 -11.61 2.16 -10.57
C ILE A 166 -10.44 3.10 -10.89
N ASN A 167 -10.64 4.41 -10.81
CA ASN A 167 -9.57 5.40 -10.95
C ASN A 167 -8.56 5.38 -9.79
N ARG A 168 -8.90 4.72 -8.69
CA ARG A 168 -8.02 4.49 -7.52
C ARG A 168 -7.57 3.03 -7.45
N SER A 169 -7.53 2.35 -8.60
CA SER A 169 -7.06 0.98 -8.71
C SER A 169 -5.63 0.98 -9.21
N TYR A 170 -4.78 0.36 -8.43
CA TYR A 170 -3.35 0.33 -8.65
C TYR A 170 -2.86 -1.08 -8.96
N ILE A 171 -1.78 -1.14 -9.70
CA ILE A 171 -1.04 -2.36 -10.01
C ILE A 171 0.37 -2.15 -9.52
N MET A 172 0.81 -2.97 -8.57
CA MET A 172 2.18 -3.02 -8.09
C MET A 172 2.88 -4.24 -8.69
N VAL A 173 4.00 -4.01 -9.33
CA VAL A 173 4.86 -5.10 -9.84
C VAL A 173 6.15 -5.08 -9.04
N VAL A 174 6.49 -6.22 -8.42
CA VAL A 174 7.69 -6.36 -7.58
C VAL A 174 8.69 -7.27 -8.29
N ASP A 175 9.88 -6.76 -8.46
CA ASP A 175 11.06 -7.45 -8.97
C ASP A 175 12.01 -7.77 -7.81
N PHE A 176 12.48 -9.03 -7.75
CA PHE A 176 13.47 -9.48 -6.77
C PHE A 176 14.82 -9.65 -7.48
N LYS A 177 15.72 -8.70 -7.24
CA LYS A 177 17.06 -8.65 -7.83
C LYS A 177 18.10 -9.18 -6.86
N ASN A 178 19.21 -9.69 -7.40
CA ASN A 178 20.39 -10.05 -6.61
C ASN A 178 20.05 -10.98 -5.43
N VAL A 179 19.17 -11.95 -5.64
CA VAL A 179 18.79 -12.90 -4.59
C VAL A 179 19.99 -13.78 -4.25
N LYS A 180 20.48 -13.67 -3.01
CA LYS A 180 21.67 -14.35 -2.52
C LYS A 180 21.36 -15.18 -1.28
N ASN A 181 22.02 -16.34 -1.17
CA ASN A 181 21.95 -17.15 0.03
C ASN A 181 22.80 -16.52 1.14
N ALA A 182 22.28 -16.48 2.37
CA ALA A 182 22.99 -15.92 3.52
C ALA A 182 24.32 -16.63 3.81
N ARG A 183 24.52 -17.88 3.36
CA ARG A 183 25.78 -18.60 3.47
C ARG A 183 26.93 -17.95 2.70
N GLU A 184 26.62 -17.13 1.69
CA GLU A 184 27.65 -16.35 0.99
C GLU A 184 28.34 -15.33 1.92
N TYR A 185 27.65 -14.90 2.98
CA TYR A 185 28.18 -13.96 3.97
C TYR A 185 28.67 -14.62 5.26
N SER A 186 28.07 -15.76 5.64
CA SER A 186 28.45 -16.51 6.83
C SER A 186 28.04 -17.97 6.70
N SER A 187 29.02 -18.90 6.86
CA SER A 187 28.79 -20.35 6.75
C SER A 187 27.71 -20.88 7.69
N ASN A 188 27.49 -20.20 8.83
CA ASN A 188 26.51 -20.61 9.84
C ASN A 188 25.16 -19.91 9.69
N ALA A 189 24.98 -19.06 8.68
CA ALA A 189 23.73 -18.39 8.41
C ALA A 189 22.84 -19.23 7.47
N LYS A 190 21.55 -19.22 7.71
CA LYS A 190 20.53 -19.72 6.79
C LYS A 190 19.63 -18.55 6.39
N GLY A 191 19.22 -18.50 5.15
CA GLY A 191 18.28 -17.53 4.65
C GLY A 191 18.70 -16.84 3.38
N TRP A 192 18.13 -15.67 3.13
CA TRP A 192 18.21 -14.99 1.85
C TRP A 192 18.30 -13.49 2.03
N SER A 193 18.95 -12.83 1.08
CA SER A 193 18.88 -11.40 0.88
C SER A 193 18.49 -11.10 -0.57
N ALA A 194 17.86 -9.96 -0.79
CA ALA A 194 17.50 -9.49 -2.12
C ALA A 194 17.43 -7.97 -2.16
N THR A 195 17.60 -7.40 -3.33
CA THR A 195 17.13 -6.05 -3.63
C THR A 195 15.75 -6.17 -4.24
N ILE A 196 14.75 -5.51 -3.67
CA ILE A 196 13.42 -5.42 -4.27
C ILE A 196 13.27 -4.11 -5.00
N LYS A 197 12.64 -4.16 -6.17
CA LYS A 197 12.21 -2.97 -6.89
C LYS A 197 10.72 -3.07 -7.20
N GLY A 198 9.92 -2.19 -6.62
CA GLY A 198 8.51 -2.06 -6.87
C GLY A 198 8.23 -1.01 -7.93
N TYR A 199 7.30 -1.30 -8.85
CA TYR A 199 6.79 -0.37 -9.85
C TYR A 199 5.29 -0.19 -9.64
N LEU A 200 4.82 1.05 -9.58
CA LEU A 200 3.42 1.37 -9.32
C LEU A 200 2.77 1.98 -10.55
N TYR A 201 1.63 1.40 -10.95
CA TYR A 201 0.79 1.88 -12.06
C TYR A 201 -0.63 2.11 -11.57
N ARG A 202 -1.34 3.02 -12.23
CA ARG A 202 -2.75 3.32 -11.98
C ARG A 202 -3.56 3.04 -13.24
N ILE A 203 -4.74 2.43 -13.07
CA ILE A 203 -5.70 2.25 -14.17
C ILE A 203 -6.33 3.60 -14.50
N GLN A 204 -6.38 3.96 -15.77
CA GLN A 204 -7.06 5.14 -16.26
C GLN A 204 -8.48 4.78 -16.69
N PHE A 205 -9.46 5.22 -15.91
CA PHE A 205 -10.87 5.02 -16.19
C PHE A 205 -11.51 6.36 -16.52
N THR A 206 -11.48 6.74 -17.81
CA THR A 206 -11.97 8.04 -18.29
C THR A 206 -13.50 8.03 -18.43
N PRO A 207 -14.15 9.22 -18.52
CA PRO A 207 -15.58 9.30 -18.81
C PRO A 207 -15.99 8.59 -20.09
N GLU A 208 -15.14 8.58 -21.12
CA GLU A 208 -15.37 7.88 -22.39
C GLU A 208 -15.39 6.36 -22.20
N ILE A 209 -14.41 5.83 -21.43
CA ILE A 209 -14.35 4.41 -21.08
C ILE A 209 -15.57 4.02 -20.24
N ARG A 210 -15.96 4.85 -19.26
CA ARG A 210 -17.18 4.65 -18.47
C ARG A 210 -18.40 4.52 -19.33
N LYS A 211 -18.55 5.41 -20.33
CA LYS A 211 -19.65 5.35 -21.28
C LYS A 211 -19.69 4.01 -22.04
N ILE A 212 -18.53 3.55 -22.54
CA ILE A 212 -18.44 2.26 -23.25
C ILE A 212 -18.83 1.10 -22.32
N VAL A 213 -18.38 1.12 -21.06
CA VAL A 213 -18.77 0.10 -20.07
C VAL A 213 -20.30 0.12 -19.85
N ASN A 214 -20.90 1.29 -19.71
CA ASN A 214 -22.35 1.40 -19.56
C ASN A 214 -23.10 0.92 -20.82
N ASP A 215 -22.61 1.25 -22.01
CA ASP A 215 -23.18 0.81 -23.28
C ASP A 215 -23.01 -0.71 -23.53
N SER A 216 -22.10 -1.35 -22.78
CA SER A 216 -21.85 -2.81 -22.83
C SER A 216 -22.70 -3.59 -21.82
N TRP A 217 -23.58 -2.92 -21.05
CA TRP A 217 -24.42 -3.57 -20.05
C TRP A 217 -25.50 -4.44 -20.71
N ILE A 218 -25.51 -5.74 -20.39
CA ILE A 218 -26.47 -6.71 -20.93
C ILE A 218 -27.72 -6.72 -20.03
N TYR A 219 -28.89 -6.56 -20.63
CA TYR A 219 -30.19 -6.63 -19.96
C TYR A 219 -30.93 -7.93 -20.30
N GLU A 220 -31.92 -8.28 -19.49
CA GLU A 220 -32.68 -9.54 -19.66
C GLU A 220 -33.44 -9.59 -20.99
N ASP A 221 -33.92 -8.45 -21.48
CA ASP A 221 -34.69 -8.27 -22.71
C ASP A 221 -33.83 -8.10 -23.97
N ASP A 222 -32.51 -8.09 -23.86
CA ASP A 222 -31.61 -8.00 -25.01
C ASP A 222 -31.72 -9.25 -25.89
N SER A 223 -31.77 -9.05 -27.23
CA SER A 223 -31.65 -10.16 -28.17
C SER A 223 -30.27 -10.82 -28.14
N ALA A 224 -30.17 -12.03 -28.71
CA ALA A 224 -28.90 -12.75 -28.79
C ALA A 224 -27.81 -11.96 -29.52
N GLU A 225 -28.17 -11.28 -30.62
CA GLU A 225 -27.29 -10.43 -31.39
C GLU A 225 -26.83 -9.22 -30.59
N GLU A 226 -27.73 -8.61 -29.85
CA GLU A 226 -27.41 -7.46 -29.00
C GLU A 226 -26.52 -7.83 -27.82
N ARG A 227 -26.75 -8.97 -27.16
CA ARG A 227 -25.88 -9.52 -26.12
C ARG A 227 -24.48 -9.76 -26.64
N GLU A 228 -24.33 -10.38 -27.81
CA GLU A 228 -23.02 -10.63 -28.42
C GLU A 228 -22.31 -9.33 -28.81
N ARG A 229 -23.05 -8.33 -29.32
CA ARG A 229 -22.53 -6.99 -29.63
C ARG A 229 -21.98 -6.32 -28.36
N LYS A 230 -22.76 -6.31 -27.28
CA LYS A 230 -22.41 -5.72 -25.98
C LYS A 230 -21.21 -6.45 -25.35
N ARG A 231 -21.18 -7.78 -25.43
CA ARG A 231 -20.06 -8.59 -24.98
C ARG A 231 -18.77 -8.19 -25.68
N LYS A 232 -18.78 -8.11 -27.03
CA LYS A 232 -17.64 -7.69 -27.83
C LYS A 232 -17.24 -6.24 -27.56
N LEU A 233 -18.20 -5.36 -27.30
CA LEU A 233 -17.92 -3.98 -26.97
C LEU A 233 -17.06 -3.88 -25.70
N PHE A 234 -17.42 -4.59 -24.63
CA PHE A 234 -16.63 -4.66 -23.40
C PHE A 234 -15.26 -5.31 -23.64
N ASP A 235 -15.22 -6.46 -24.36
CA ASP A 235 -14.00 -7.19 -24.61
C ASP A 235 -12.95 -6.37 -25.37
N ASN A 236 -13.38 -5.40 -26.17
CA ASN A 236 -12.51 -4.52 -26.96
C ASN A 236 -12.07 -3.26 -26.19
N ILE A 237 -12.53 -3.04 -24.95
CA ILE A 237 -12.10 -1.88 -24.19
C ILE A 237 -10.60 -1.99 -23.89
N TYR A 238 -9.89 -0.93 -24.21
CA TYR A 238 -8.50 -0.75 -23.82
C TYR A 238 -8.41 0.16 -22.60
N PHE A 239 -8.01 -0.42 -21.45
CA PHE A 239 -7.75 0.33 -20.23
C PHE A 239 -6.26 0.68 -20.18
N SER A 240 -5.94 1.93 -20.44
CA SER A 240 -4.57 2.42 -20.37
C SER A 240 -4.05 2.48 -18.94
N LEU A 241 -2.74 2.36 -18.79
CA LEU A 241 -2.05 2.44 -17.52
C LEU A 241 -1.20 3.71 -17.44
N GLN A 242 -1.26 4.39 -16.31
CA GLN A 242 -0.37 5.47 -15.98
C GLN A 242 0.72 4.94 -15.04
N TYR A 243 1.99 5.08 -15.43
CA TYR A 243 3.10 4.89 -14.50
C TYR A 243 3.08 6.00 -13.45
N ILE A 244 3.22 5.63 -12.18
CA ILE A 244 3.17 6.57 -11.06
C ILE A 244 4.58 6.79 -10.51
N THR A 245 5.20 5.74 -9.99
CA THR A 245 6.52 5.82 -9.34
C THR A 245 7.12 4.44 -9.18
N GLU A 246 8.36 4.40 -8.70
CA GLU A 246 9.05 3.18 -8.29
C GLU A 246 9.67 3.35 -6.91
N TYR A 247 9.93 2.21 -6.25
CA TYR A 247 10.56 2.14 -4.94
C TYR A 247 11.56 0.98 -4.94
N GLU A 248 12.80 1.22 -4.51
CA GLU A 248 13.84 0.20 -4.47
C GLU A 248 14.51 0.18 -3.09
N THR A 249 14.71 -1.03 -2.53
CA THR A 249 15.40 -1.22 -1.26
C THR A 249 15.96 -2.64 -1.13
N ASN A 250 16.86 -2.83 -0.18
CA ASN A 250 17.39 -4.15 0.17
C ASN A 250 16.59 -4.76 1.31
N ILE A 251 16.34 -6.06 1.19
CA ILE A 251 15.67 -6.85 2.23
C ILE A 251 16.53 -8.06 2.58
N THR A 252 16.38 -8.53 3.81
CA THR A 252 17.15 -9.67 4.31
C THR A 252 16.33 -10.47 5.31
N GLU A 253 16.23 -11.78 5.07
CA GLU A 253 15.59 -12.74 5.98
C GLU A 253 16.58 -13.87 6.25
N PHE A 254 17.26 -13.80 7.37
CA PHE A 254 18.20 -14.84 7.75
C PHE A 254 18.20 -15.12 9.25
N MET A 255 18.64 -16.31 9.62
CA MET A 255 18.83 -16.76 10.99
C MET A 255 20.23 -17.32 11.18
N THR A 256 20.81 -17.06 12.36
CA THR A 256 22.12 -17.58 12.76
C THR A 256 22.02 -18.30 14.11
N GLY A 257 23.03 -19.07 14.47
CA GLY A 257 23.12 -19.74 15.76
C GLY A 257 22.01 -20.78 15.98
N GLU A 258 21.58 -20.96 17.20
CA GLU A 258 20.60 -21.99 17.55
C GLU A 258 19.21 -21.80 16.93
N LEU A 259 18.80 -20.56 16.72
CA LEU A 259 17.52 -20.22 16.11
C LEU A 259 17.45 -20.73 14.66
N SER A 260 18.58 -20.88 13.97
CA SER A 260 18.62 -21.40 12.60
C SER A 260 18.12 -22.84 12.48
N ARG A 261 18.05 -23.59 13.59
CA ARG A 261 17.56 -24.98 13.62
C ARG A 261 16.05 -25.07 13.38
N TYR A 262 15.29 -24.04 13.77
CA TYR A 262 13.83 -24.01 13.68
C TYR A 262 13.29 -23.57 12.35
N TYR A 263 14.15 -23.11 11.43
CA TYR A 263 13.76 -22.63 10.11
C TYR A 263 14.52 -23.36 9.02
N THR A 264 13.82 -23.74 7.96
CA THR A 264 14.44 -24.18 6.72
C THR A 264 14.81 -22.97 5.85
N GLU A 265 15.68 -23.15 4.86
CA GLU A 265 15.94 -22.10 3.85
C GLU A 265 14.69 -21.77 3.05
N ASP A 266 13.78 -22.73 2.91
CA ASP A 266 12.53 -22.58 2.20
C ASP A 266 11.52 -21.74 2.97
N ASP A 267 11.44 -21.91 4.32
CA ASP A 267 10.63 -21.06 5.21
C ASP A 267 11.12 -19.61 5.19
N LEU A 268 12.45 -19.42 5.14
CA LEU A 268 13.05 -18.08 5.08
C LEU A 268 12.88 -17.43 3.70
N LEU A 269 12.78 -18.23 2.63
CA LEU A 269 12.41 -17.71 1.32
C LEU A 269 10.94 -17.27 1.28
N ASP A 270 10.02 -18.01 1.93
CA ASP A 270 8.62 -17.58 2.08
C ASP A 270 8.52 -16.22 2.80
N LYS A 271 9.30 -16.08 3.88
CA LYS A 271 9.39 -14.81 4.62
C LYS A 271 9.96 -13.69 3.75
N LEU A 272 11.06 -13.95 3.03
CA LEU A 272 11.66 -12.96 2.13
C LEU A 272 10.66 -12.45 1.09
N VAL A 273 9.89 -13.36 0.48
CA VAL A 273 8.86 -13.00 -0.50
C VAL A 273 7.78 -12.14 0.15
N SER A 274 7.24 -12.55 1.30
CA SER A 274 6.21 -11.79 2.01
C SER A 274 6.72 -10.41 2.46
N THR A 275 7.94 -10.37 3.04
CA THR A 275 8.63 -9.14 3.43
C THR A 275 8.85 -8.23 2.21
N GLY A 276 9.24 -8.78 1.06
CA GLY A 276 9.47 -8.02 -0.16
C GLY A 276 8.24 -7.27 -0.64
N PHE A 277 7.10 -7.95 -0.73
CA PHE A 277 5.83 -7.31 -1.10
C PHE A 277 5.38 -6.30 -0.05
N GLY A 278 5.46 -6.66 1.25
CA GLY A 278 5.10 -5.77 2.35
C GLY A 278 5.95 -4.50 2.37
N THR A 279 7.26 -4.64 2.17
CA THR A 279 8.19 -3.50 2.14
C THR A 279 7.97 -2.60 0.93
N ALA A 280 7.74 -3.16 -0.27
CA ALA A 280 7.41 -2.37 -1.44
C ALA A 280 6.11 -1.58 -1.24
N LEU A 281 5.07 -2.22 -0.72
CA LEU A 281 3.79 -1.57 -0.44
C LEU A 281 3.91 -0.52 0.66
N GLY A 282 4.65 -0.80 1.74
CA GLY A 282 4.96 0.13 2.81
C GLY A 282 5.73 1.36 2.29
N GLY A 283 6.72 1.13 1.43
CA GLY A 283 7.49 2.21 0.79
C GLY A 283 6.59 3.15 -0.02
N PHE A 284 5.70 2.62 -0.86
CA PHE A 284 4.70 3.45 -1.56
C PHE A 284 3.72 4.11 -0.59
N GLY A 285 3.34 3.41 0.49
CA GLY A 285 2.43 3.92 1.52
C GLY A 285 2.91 5.17 2.24
N VAL A 286 4.23 5.42 2.26
CA VAL A 286 4.82 6.61 2.89
C VAL A 286 5.36 7.62 1.89
N THR A 287 5.64 7.21 0.64
CA THR A 287 6.20 8.08 -0.40
C THR A 287 5.14 8.61 -1.37
N TYR A 288 4.05 7.88 -1.60
CA TYR A 288 3.01 8.28 -2.54
C TYR A 288 1.82 8.90 -1.82
N GLU A 289 1.55 10.17 -2.11
CA GLU A 289 0.59 10.99 -1.35
C GLU A 289 -0.83 10.42 -1.33
N GLU A 290 -1.30 9.80 -2.42
CA GLU A 290 -2.64 9.19 -2.50
C GLU A 290 -2.79 7.94 -1.63
N PHE A 291 -1.69 7.35 -1.16
CA PHE A 291 -1.69 6.20 -0.24
C PHE A 291 -1.62 6.62 1.23
N LEU A 292 -1.32 7.89 1.49
CA LEU A 292 -1.27 8.40 2.85
C LEU A 292 -2.68 8.45 3.46
N VAL A 293 -2.84 7.85 4.62
CA VAL A 293 -4.06 8.03 5.41
C VAL A 293 -4.05 9.44 5.99
N LYS A 294 -4.96 10.29 5.50
CA LYS A 294 -5.17 11.65 5.99
C LYS A 294 -6.49 11.71 6.76
N ALA A 295 -6.49 12.38 7.88
CA ALA A 295 -7.67 12.57 8.72
C ALA A 295 -7.50 13.83 9.57
N SER A 296 -8.51 14.25 10.31
CA SER A 296 -8.41 15.35 11.24
C SER A 296 -8.57 14.91 12.70
N ILE A 297 -7.99 15.70 13.61
CA ILE A 297 -8.25 15.54 15.04
C ILE A 297 -9.70 15.97 15.31
N PHE A 298 -10.51 15.02 15.75
CA PHE A 298 -11.90 15.27 16.14
C PHE A 298 -12.00 15.84 17.56
N ARG A 299 -11.17 15.33 18.49
CA ARG A 299 -11.17 15.74 19.91
C ARG A 299 -9.75 15.63 20.46
N THR A 300 -9.39 16.48 21.42
CA THR A 300 -8.03 16.53 21.99
C THR A 300 -7.90 15.99 23.43
N ASN A 301 -8.99 15.85 24.16
CA ASN A 301 -8.96 15.29 25.51
C ASN A 301 -10.06 14.21 25.69
N PRO A 302 -9.74 12.92 25.55
CA PRO A 302 -8.50 12.37 24.98
C PRO A 302 -8.39 12.65 23.47
N ILE A 303 -7.19 12.58 22.91
CA ILE A 303 -7.00 12.75 21.46
C ILE A 303 -7.74 11.65 20.73
N ARG A 304 -8.61 12.05 19.79
CA ARG A 304 -9.41 11.13 18.96
C ARG A 304 -9.52 11.64 17.52
N SER A 305 -9.56 10.69 16.59
CA SER A 305 -9.89 10.94 15.17
C SER A 305 -10.91 9.92 14.68
N LYS A 306 -11.67 10.27 13.64
CA LYS A 306 -12.68 9.42 13.00
C LYS A 306 -12.07 8.40 12.00
N ILE A 307 -10.87 7.90 12.28
CA ILE A 307 -10.24 6.80 11.57
C ILE A 307 -10.17 5.56 12.45
N GLY A 308 -10.10 4.39 11.84
CA GLY A 308 -10.09 3.12 12.56
C GLY A 308 -9.67 1.94 11.69
N ARG A 309 -10.36 0.83 11.83
CA ARG A 309 -10.06 -0.39 11.07
C ARG A 309 -10.26 -0.23 9.57
N LYS A 310 -11.23 0.59 9.16
CA LYS A 310 -11.48 0.91 7.75
C LYS A 310 -10.23 1.48 7.08
N GLU A 311 -9.50 2.35 7.78
CA GLU A 311 -8.26 2.96 7.31
C GLU A 311 -7.02 2.11 7.62
N GLY A 312 -7.21 0.88 8.13
CA GLY A 312 -6.13 -0.03 8.48
C GLY A 312 -5.28 0.45 9.67
N VAL A 313 -5.88 1.23 10.60
CA VAL A 313 -5.17 1.69 11.79
C VAL A 313 -4.80 0.51 12.68
N GLN A 314 -3.54 0.42 13.04
CA GLN A 314 -3.00 -0.58 13.96
C GLN A 314 -2.53 0.05 15.27
N LEU A 315 -2.33 -0.80 16.28
CA LEU A 315 -1.72 -0.38 17.54
C LEU A 315 -0.34 0.22 17.26
N ASP A 316 -0.09 1.37 17.86
CA ASP A 316 1.17 2.10 17.80
C ASP A 316 1.51 2.75 16.46
N ASP A 317 0.59 2.77 15.51
CA ASP A 317 0.73 3.52 14.26
C ASP A 317 1.06 5.00 14.55
N LEU A 318 2.10 5.51 13.89
CA LEU A 318 2.60 6.87 14.03
C LEU A 318 1.94 7.81 13.02
N TYR A 319 1.46 8.95 13.53
CA TYR A 319 0.91 10.03 12.72
C TYR A 319 1.61 11.35 13.04
N TYR A 320 1.97 12.10 12.01
CA TYR A 320 2.35 13.49 12.13
C TYR A 320 1.11 14.36 12.15
N VAL A 321 1.13 15.39 13.00
CA VAL A 321 0.03 16.33 13.15
C VAL A 321 0.44 17.66 12.57
N TYR A 322 -0.33 18.11 11.57
CA TYR A 322 -0.07 19.36 10.86
C TYR A 322 -1.20 20.36 11.04
N GLU A 323 -0.83 21.63 11.10
CA GLU A 323 -1.73 22.76 10.89
C GLU A 323 -1.49 23.31 9.50
N TYR A 324 -2.55 23.49 8.71
CA TYR A 324 -2.50 24.16 7.42
C TYR A 324 -2.96 25.61 7.60
N LEU A 325 -2.12 26.56 7.22
CA LEU A 325 -2.39 27.99 7.30
C LEU A 325 -2.41 28.56 5.90
N LEU A 326 -3.51 29.24 5.54
CA LEU A 326 -3.57 30.01 4.30
C LEU A 326 -2.88 31.35 4.53
N ASP A 327 -1.81 31.64 3.80
CA ASP A 327 -1.26 33.00 3.73
C ASP A 327 -2.14 33.80 2.80
N GLU A 328 -2.95 34.69 3.36
CA GLU A 328 -3.90 35.54 2.62
C GLU A 328 -3.22 36.47 1.60
N LYS A 329 -1.93 36.79 1.79
CA LYS A 329 -1.20 37.70 0.87
C LYS A 329 -0.69 36.99 -0.36
N SER A 330 -0.20 35.74 -0.20
CA SER A 330 0.38 34.95 -1.29
C SER A 330 -0.57 33.91 -1.85
N GLY A 331 -1.70 33.64 -1.19
CA GLY A 331 -2.62 32.53 -1.51
C GLY A 331 -2.00 31.14 -1.29
N LYS A 332 -0.82 31.05 -0.66
CA LYS A 332 -0.12 29.79 -0.44
C LYS A 332 -0.57 29.14 0.87
N ILE A 333 -0.68 27.83 0.85
CA ILE A 333 -0.93 27.03 2.06
C ILE A 333 0.40 26.67 2.69
N GLU A 334 0.62 27.12 3.92
CA GLU A 334 1.78 26.75 4.74
C GLU A 334 1.43 25.55 5.62
N LYS A 335 2.24 24.49 5.58
CA LYS A 335 2.09 23.27 6.37
C LYS A 335 3.04 23.32 7.57
N LYS A 336 2.49 23.42 8.80
CA LYS A 336 3.28 23.48 10.05
C LYS A 336 3.13 22.21 10.87
N LEU A 337 4.24 21.51 11.13
CA LEU A 337 4.25 20.36 12.05
C LEU A 337 3.97 20.84 13.49
N LYS A 338 2.96 20.27 14.14
CA LYS A 338 2.55 20.58 15.51
C LYS A 338 2.94 19.51 16.52
N GLY A 339 3.08 18.29 16.07
CA GLY A 339 3.47 17.18 16.93
C GLY A 339 3.33 15.83 16.27
N THR A 340 3.56 14.80 17.07
CA THR A 340 3.34 13.41 16.68
C THR A 340 2.45 12.71 17.68
N ILE A 341 1.62 11.79 17.18
CA ILE A 341 0.73 10.97 17.99
C ILE A 341 0.83 9.51 17.57
N ARG A 342 0.51 8.60 18.47
CA ARG A 342 0.44 7.17 18.18
C ARG A 342 -0.93 6.61 18.56
N ALA A 343 -1.39 5.62 17.78
CA ALA A 343 -2.63 4.93 18.03
C ALA A 343 -2.53 4.03 19.28
N THR A 344 -3.54 4.07 20.13
CA THR A 344 -3.67 3.14 21.27
C THR A 344 -4.37 1.86 20.84
N ASN A 345 -4.53 0.90 21.76
CA ASN A 345 -5.33 -0.30 21.54
C ASN A 345 -6.84 -0.03 21.38
N LYS A 346 -7.30 1.23 21.57
CA LYS A 346 -8.70 1.63 21.38
C LYS A 346 -8.90 2.14 19.97
N ILE A 347 -8.88 1.19 19.01
CA ILE A 347 -9.07 1.44 17.58
C ILE A 347 -10.56 1.44 17.25
N GLY A 348 -11.01 2.43 16.48
CA GLY A 348 -12.38 2.56 16.02
C GLY A 348 -12.78 1.39 15.12
N ARG A 349 -13.94 0.77 15.40
CA ARG A 349 -14.49 -0.32 14.57
C ARG A 349 -15.43 0.25 13.51
N ASN A 350 -14.91 1.13 12.67
CA ASN A 350 -15.65 1.80 11.59
C ASN A 350 -15.71 0.96 10.29
N ASP A 351 -15.22 -0.26 10.32
CA ASP A 351 -15.34 -1.28 9.29
C ASP A 351 -16.76 -1.91 9.24
N LYS A 352 -17.60 -1.62 10.24
CA LYS A 352 -19.00 -2.02 10.26
C LYS A 352 -19.87 -0.79 10.16
N ILE A 353 -20.82 -0.79 9.22
CA ILE A 353 -21.80 0.29 9.05
C ILE A 353 -22.65 0.35 10.33
N THR A 354 -22.49 1.42 11.12
CA THR A 354 -23.30 1.71 12.29
C THR A 354 -24.09 2.99 12.04
N ASP A 355 -25.35 3.02 12.48
CA ASP A 355 -26.22 4.18 12.28
C ASP A 355 -25.69 5.43 13.01
N GLY A 356 -24.98 6.27 12.28
CA GLY A 356 -24.85 7.69 12.61
C GLY A 356 -23.73 8.12 13.55
N ASN A 357 -22.93 7.24 14.14
CA ASN A 357 -21.77 7.62 14.95
C ASN A 357 -20.54 6.78 14.57
N SER A 358 -19.67 7.32 13.70
CA SER A 358 -18.42 6.66 13.38
C SER A 358 -17.55 6.47 14.63
N PRO A 359 -17.21 5.22 14.99
CA PRO A 359 -16.33 4.95 16.10
C PRO A 359 -14.97 5.63 15.86
N THR A 360 -14.41 6.22 16.91
CA THR A 360 -13.15 6.95 16.82
C THR A 360 -12.00 6.15 17.40
N THR A 361 -10.80 6.27 16.82
CA THR A 361 -9.55 5.77 17.41
C THR A 361 -9.04 6.77 18.44
N LYS A 362 -8.54 6.23 19.57
CA LYS A 362 -7.86 7.01 20.61
C LYS A 362 -6.35 7.02 20.34
N PHE A 363 -5.75 8.20 20.47
CA PHE A 363 -4.32 8.42 20.31
C PHE A 363 -3.69 8.97 21.59
N TYR A 364 -2.38 8.85 21.71
CA TYR A 364 -1.56 9.55 22.69
C TYR A 364 -0.47 10.35 21.99
N GLN A 365 -0.16 11.52 22.53
CA GLN A 365 0.86 12.39 21.99
C GLN A 365 2.24 11.95 22.44
N THR A 366 3.18 11.83 21.50
CA THR A 366 4.58 11.46 21.77
C THR A 366 5.52 12.64 21.69
N TYR A 367 5.16 13.64 20.90
CA TYR A 367 5.97 14.85 20.73
C TYR A 367 5.10 16.04 20.32
N GLY A 368 5.57 17.27 20.62
CA GLY A 368 5.03 18.52 20.11
C GLY A 368 4.27 19.35 21.13
N ARG A 369 3.56 20.37 20.61
CA ARG A 369 2.79 21.33 21.38
C ARG A 369 1.36 20.86 21.60
N VAL A 370 0.57 21.66 22.34
CA VAL A 370 -0.87 21.42 22.53
C VAL A 370 -1.56 21.31 21.16
N LEU A 371 -2.19 20.19 20.92
CA LEU A 371 -2.94 19.91 19.69
C LEU A 371 -4.34 20.50 19.78
N LYS A 372 -4.90 20.86 18.63
CA LYS A 372 -6.26 21.41 18.52
C LYS A 372 -7.12 20.52 17.61
N PRO A 373 -8.46 20.49 17.83
CA PRO A 373 -9.37 19.91 16.88
C PRO A 373 -9.22 20.57 15.50
N GLY A 374 -9.39 19.80 14.43
CA GLY A 374 -9.20 20.28 13.07
C GLY A 374 -7.76 20.18 12.54
N TYR A 375 -6.75 19.90 13.38
CA TYR A 375 -5.40 19.62 12.87
C TYR A 375 -5.38 18.32 12.09
N SER A 376 -4.66 18.31 10.97
CA SER A 376 -4.58 17.16 10.09
C SER A 376 -3.60 16.12 10.57
N LEU A 377 -4.00 14.86 10.52
CA LEU A 377 -3.18 13.69 10.77
C LEU A 377 -2.69 13.12 9.44
N VAL A 378 -1.41 12.83 9.35
CA VAL A 378 -0.81 12.15 8.21
C VAL A 378 -0.06 10.93 8.73
N TYR A 379 -0.43 9.76 8.23
CA TYR A 379 0.23 8.50 8.58
C TYR A 379 1.68 8.52 8.07
N MET A 380 2.61 8.04 8.91
CA MET A 380 4.05 8.03 8.60
C MET A 380 4.70 6.66 8.69
N GLY A 381 3.90 5.61 8.77
CA GLY A 381 4.43 4.26 9.01
C GLY A 381 4.59 3.95 10.50
N ASN A 382 4.90 2.72 10.79
CA ASN A 382 5.19 2.28 12.16
C ASN A 382 6.71 2.20 12.35
N PHE A 383 7.31 3.28 12.82
CA PHE A 383 8.70 3.28 13.28
C PHE A 383 8.74 2.66 14.68
N GLY A 384 8.73 1.34 14.78
CA GLY A 384 8.75 0.63 16.05
C GLY A 384 10.12 0.02 16.34
N GLY A 385 10.68 0.34 17.50
CA GLY A 385 11.68 -0.51 18.15
C GLY A 385 10.95 -1.31 19.22
N ASP A 386 10.88 -2.62 19.08
CA ASP A 386 10.43 -3.50 20.16
C ASP A 386 11.60 -3.80 21.10
N PHE A 387 11.48 -3.37 22.34
CA PHE A 387 12.40 -3.78 23.39
C PHE A 387 11.82 -4.98 24.13
N LYS A 388 12.46 -6.13 24.03
CA LYS A 388 12.08 -7.31 24.80
C LYS A 388 13.16 -7.57 25.87
N LEU A 389 12.75 -7.46 27.12
CA LEU A 389 13.55 -7.94 28.24
C LEU A 389 13.06 -9.35 28.58
N GLY A 390 13.94 -10.32 28.55
CA GLY A 390 13.62 -11.70 28.89
C GLY A 390 14.70 -12.31 29.75
N TYR A 391 14.30 -13.32 30.52
CA TYR A 391 15.22 -14.18 31.28
C TYR A 391 15.14 -15.59 30.69
N GLU A 392 16.27 -16.13 30.25
CA GLU A 392 16.36 -17.49 29.81
C GLU A 392 16.94 -18.37 30.92
N SER A 393 16.19 -19.40 31.31
CA SER A 393 16.64 -20.39 32.28
C SER A 393 17.16 -21.62 31.56
N GLY A 394 18.44 -21.94 31.72
CA GLY A 394 19.10 -23.09 31.12
C GLY A 394 20.56 -23.16 31.54
N ASN A 395 21.35 -24.04 30.91
CA ASN A 395 22.79 -24.18 31.22
C ASN A 395 23.62 -22.92 30.94
N VAL A 396 23.04 -21.95 30.26
CA VAL A 396 23.58 -20.59 30.07
C VAL A 396 22.46 -19.60 30.36
N GLY A 397 21.92 -19.66 31.55
CA GLY A 397 20.85 -18.76 31.99
C GLY A 397 21.35 -17.32 32.08
N GLY A 398 20.57 -16.37 31.63
CA GLY A 398 20.92 -14.96 31.71
C GLY A 398 19.79 -14.01 31.33
N LEU A 399 19.97 -12.77 31.71
CA LEU A 399 19.11 -11.67 31.27
C LEU A 399 19.50 -11.29 29.83
N PHE A 400 18.55 -11.31 28.91
CA PHE A 400 18.80 -10.80 27.56
C PHE A 400 17.94 -9.57 27.28
N LEU A 401 18.53 -8.62 26.60
CA LEU A 401 17.85 -7.48 25.99
C LEU A 401 17.84 -7.69 24.47
N ARG A 402 16.66 -7.89 23.91
CA ARG A 402 16.47 -7.93 22.46
C ARG A 402 15.90 -6.60 22.00
N MET A 403 16.56 -5.99 21.04
CA MET A 403 16.11 -4.79 20.36
C MET A 403 15.81 -5.15 18.90
N ASP A 404 14.52 -5.23 18.58
CA ASP A 404 14.05 -5.40 17.20
C ASP A 404 13.69 -4.01 16.66
N ALA A 405 14.53 -3.46 15.78
CA ALA A 405 14.22 -2.22 15.07
C ALA A 405 13.57 -2.56 13.73
N ARG A 406 12.32 -2.16 13.52
CA ARG A 406 11.67 -2.23 12.20
C ARG A 406 12.12 -1.03 11.37
N ILE A 407 13.31 -1.12 10.79
CA ILE A 407 13.88 -0.06 9.94
C ILE A 407 13.29 -0.13 8.52
N SER A 408 12.72 -1.27 8.12
CA SER A 408 12.23 -1.54 6.76
C SER A 408 11.00 -0.73 6.34
N GLU A 409 10.36 -0.01 7.25
CA GLU A 409 9.21 0.86 6.93
C GLU A 409 9.61 2.35 6.83
N VAL A 410 10.90 2.67 6.91
CA VAL A 410 11.39 4.05 7.07
C VAL A 410 12.16 4.58 5.87
N PHE A 411 12.71 3.69 5.04
CA PHE A 411 13.59 4.07 3.93
C PHE A 411 13.19 3.38 2.64
#